data_669cd3d818bdf3553e1cd2bdcefda7d0
#
_entry.id   669cd3d818bdf3553e1cd2bdcefda7d0
#
_cell.length_a   1.000
_cell.length_b   1.000
_cell.length_c   1.000
_cell.angle_alpha   90.00
_cell.angle_beta   90.00
_cell.angle_gamma   90.00
#
_symmetry.space_group_name_H-M   'P 1'
#
loop_
_entity.id
_entity.type
_entity.pdbx_description
1 polymer ?
#
loop_
_entity_poly.entity_id
_entity_poly.type
_entity_poly.pdbx_seq_one_letter_code
_entity_poly.pdbx_strand_id
1 'polypeptide(L)'
;MKYQFIVNPKARSGRGARVWEDLKQILENDGIDFEARCTEYAGQAEEFAAEMTADGEEHLIVALGGDGTVNEVINGILDCSKVVFGYIPTGSGNDFTRALKIPTDPQKAWESIRRRAQERKMDLGVIECGEKQYRFAVSAGIGFDAAVCHQVNRSKLKKILNKVGLGKLTYLGVALNQMIREPICTSEILIDGKQKKRFERTFLRRL
;
A
#
# COMPACT_ATOMS: atom_id res chain seq x y z
N MET A 1 16.11 14.35 -12.80
CA MET A 1 15.12 13.24 -12.75
C MET A 1 13.77 13.90 -12.55
N LYS A 2 12.79 13.61 -13.42
CA LYS A 2 11.43 14.14 -13.38
C LYS A 2 10.62 13.43 -12.32
N TYR A 3 9.75 14.13 -11.60
CA TYR A 3 8.83 13.50 -10.65
C TYR A 3 7.65 12.86 -11.40
N GLN A 4 7.37 11.59 -11.10
CA GLN A 4 6.26 10.84 -11.70
C GLN A 4 5.26 10.49 -10.60
N PHE A 5 4.08 11.11 -10.64
CA PHE A 5 3.04 10.89 -9.64
C PHE A 5 2.03 9.86 -10.10
N ILE A 6 1.73 8.90 -9.24
CA ILE A 6 0.59 7.99 -9.37
C ILE A 6 -0.40 8.35 -8.27
N VAL A 7 -1.53 8.91 -8.66
CA VAL A 7 -2.49 9.54 -7.76
C VAL A 7 -3.76 8.69 -7.67
N ASN A 8 -4.20 8.37 -6.46
CA ASN A 8 -5.52 7.80 -6.22
C ASN A 8 -6.49 8.89 -5.70
N PRO A 9 -7.26 9.55 -6.59
CA PRO A 9 -8.16 10.63 -6.20
C PRO A 9 -9.30 10.17 -5.30
N LYS A 10 -9.67 8.87 -5.36
CA LYS A 10 -10.76 8.28 -4.56
C LYS A 10 -10.32 7.86 -3.15
N ALA A 11 -9.01 7.97 -2.81
CA ALA A 11 -8.50 7.63 -1.49
C ALA A 11 -9.25 8.40 -0.40
N ARG A 12 -9.65 7.68 0.67
CA ARG A 12 -10.38 8.23 1.83
C ARG A 12 -11.53 9.17 1.42
N SER A 13 -12.46 8.64 0.60
CA SER A 13 -13.68 9.35 0.17
C SER A 13 -13.42 10.70 -0.50
N GLY A 14 -12.41 10.77 -1.39
CA GLY A 14 -12.07 11.94 -2.18
C GLY A 14 -11.03 12.88 -1.56
N ARG A 15 -10.44 12.53 -0.41
CA ARG A 15 -9.30 13.29 0.14
C ARG A 15 -8.11 13.29 -0.81
N GLY A 16 -7.88 12.18 -1.53
CA GLY A 16 -6.80 12.06 -2.51
C GLY A 16 -6.86 13.16 -3.57
N ALA A 17 -8.04 13.42 -4.12
CA ALA A 17 -8.23 14.48 -5.11
C ALA A 17 -7.88 15.87 -4.57
N ARG A 18 -8.38 16.21 -3.36
CA ARG A 18 -8.10 17.52 -2.74
C ARG A 18 -6.61 17.72 -2.48
N VAL A 19 -5.95 16.73 -1.89
CA VAL A 19 -4.51 16.79 -1.61
C VAL A 19 -3.71 16.91 -2.91
N TRP A 20 -4.16 16.25 -3.99
CA TRP A 20 -3.50 16.35 -5.28
C TRP A 20 -3.61 17.74 -5.87
N GLU A 21 -4.79 18.35 -5.85
CA GLU A 21 -4.98 19.73 -6.36
C GLU A 21 -4.11 20.73 -5.60
N ASP A 22 -4.08 20.65 -4.26
CA ASP A 22 -3.23 21.51 -3.43
C ASP A 22 -1.73 21.31 -3.77
N LEU A 23 -1.30 20.06 -3.91
CA LEU A 23 0.08 19.73 -4.26
C LEU A 23 0.45 20.19 -5.67
N LYS A 24 -0.45 19.98 -6.63
CA LYS A 24 -0.25 20.39 -8.03
C LYS A 24 0.03 21.88 -8.13
N GLN A 25 -0.73 22.72 -7.42
CA GLN A 25 -0.49 24.17 -7.35
C GLN A 25 0.92 24.49 -6.81
N ILE A 26 1.37 23.77 -5.78
CA ILE A 26 2.72 23.96 -5.22
C ILE A 26 3.78 23.59 -6.26
N LEU A 27 3.61 22.45 -6.97
CA LEU A 27 4.55 22.00 -7.99
C LEU A 27 4.65 23.01 -9.15
N GLU A 28 3.52 23.51 -9.61
CA GLU A 28 3.45 24.51 -10.69
C GLU A 28 4.08 25.85 -10.27
N ASN A 29 3.77 26.34 -9.06
CA ASN A 29 4.34 27.59 -8.55
C ASN A 29 5.85 27.51 -8.32
N ASP A 30 6.35 26.36 -7.90
CA ASP A 30 7.77 26.11 -7.67
C ASP A 30 8.53 25.76 -8.98
N GLY A 31 7.85 25.70 -10.13
CA GLY A 31 8.44 25.36 -11.42
C GLY A 31 9.00 23.95 -11.49
N ILE A 32 8.43 23.01 -10.74
CA ILE A 32 8.90 21.62 -10.67
C ILE A 32 8.37 20.85 -11.87
N ASP A 33 9.28 20.19 -12.60
CA ASP A 33 8.90 19.32 -13.72
C ASP A 33 8.33 17.99 -13.18
N PHE A 34 7.09 17.68 -13.55
CA PHE A 34 6.41 16.47 -13.14
C PHE A 34 5.47 15.91 -14.21
N GLU A 35 5.20 14.64 -14.10
CA GLU A 35 4.13 13.92 -14.80
C GLU A 35 3.20 13.32 -13.76
N ALA A 36 1.89 13.27 -14.03
CA ALA A 36 0.94 12.69 -13.11
C ALA A 36 -0.12 11.85 -13.82
N ARG A 37 -0.41 10.68 -13.26
CA ARG A 37 -1.48 9.79 -13.70
C ARG A 37 -2.44 9.53 -12.55
N CYS A 38 -3.74 9.79 -12.78
CA CYS A 38 -4.80 9.60 -11.79
C CYS A 38 -5.52 8.27 -12.03
N THR A 39 -5.63 7.45 -11.00
CA THR A 39 -6.30 6.14 -11.11
C THR A 39 -7.82 6.29 -11.10
N GLU A 40 -8.49 5.50 -11.93
CA GLU A 40 -9.94 5.41 -12.04
C GLU A 40 -10.51 4.15 -11.38
N TYR A 41 -9.74 3.06 -11.32
CA TYR A 41 -10.13 1.77 -10.78
C TYR A 41 -8.98 1.12 -9.99
N ALA A 42 -9.31 0.07 -9.21
CA ALA A 42 -8.32 -0.71 -8.47
C ALA A 42 -7.45 -1.56 -9.42
N GLY A 43 -6.15 -1.60 -9.18
CA GLY A 43 -5.15 -2.24 -10.04
C GLY A 43 -4.49 -1.28 -11.03
N GLN A 44 -5.09 -0.13 -11.34
CA GLN A 44 -4.54 0.79 -12.35
C GLN A 44 -3.22 1.45 -11.91
N ALA A 45 -2.99 1.59 -10.62
CA ALA A 45 -1.70 2.10 -10.12
C ALA A 45 -0.55 1.12 -10.41
N GLU A 46 -0.82 -0.18 -10.44
CA GLU A 46 0.11 -1.23 -10.85
C GLU A 46 0.42 -1.12 -12.35
N GLU A 47 -0.62 -0.96 -13.18
CA GLU A 47 -0.47 -0.76 -14.63
C GLU A 47 0.39 0.47 -14.93
N PHE A 48 0.10 1.60 -14.30
CA PHE A 48 0.86 2.83 -14.49
C PHE A 48 2.33 2.70 -14.06
N ALA A 49 2.60 2.04 -12.94
CA ALA A 49 3.96 1.81 -12.49
C ALA A 49 4.74 0.91 -13.46
N ALA A 50 4.10 -0.13 -14.00
CA ALA A 50 4.71 -1.00 -15.00
C ALA A 50 5.05 -0.25 -16.30
N GLU A 51 4.10 0.55 -16.80
CA GLU A 51 4.33 1.37 -17.99
C GLU A 51 5.44 2.41 -17.79
N MET A 52 5.46 3.10 -16.64
CA MET A 52 6.46 4.11 -16.32
C MET A 52 7.88 3.54 -16.20
N THR A 53 8.01 2.27 -15.82
CA THR A 53 9.32 1.62 -15.61
C THR A 53 9.72 0.65 -16.73
N ALA A 54 8.96 0.63 -17.84
CA ALA A 54 9.18 -0.30 -18.95
C ALA A 54 10.43 0.00 -19.78
N ASP A 55 10.91 1.23 -19.75
CA ASP A 55 12.12 1.66 -20.47
C ASP A 55 13.42 1.18 -19.81
N GLY A 56 13.35 0.71 -18.57
CA GLY A 56 14.49 0.22 -17.80
C GLY A 56 15.44 1.31 -17.32
N GLU A 57 15.03 2.58 -17.35
CA GLU A 57 15.79 3.71 -16.85
C GLU A 57 15.55 3.96 -15.35
N GLU A 58 16.22 4.95 -14.79
CA GLU A 58 16.01 5.37 -13.39
C GLU A 58 14.79 6.30 -13.25
N HIS A 59 13.90 5.99 -12.32
CA HIS A 59 12.67 6.73 -12.07
C HIS A 59 12.56 7.23 -10.65
N LEU A 60 11.84 8.36 -10.47
CA LEU A 60 11.38 8.84 -9.18
C LEU A 60 9.85 8.81 -9.20
N ILE A 61 9.27 7.78 -8.61
CA ILE A 61 7.82 7.56 -8.57
C ILE A 61 7.27 7.97 -7.21
N VAL A 62 6.26 8.82 -7.20
CA VAL A 62 5.58 9.28 -5.99
C VAL A 62 4.14 8.78 -5.98
N ALA A 63 3.83 7.88 -5.06
CA ALA A 63 2.46 7.42 -4.86
C ALA A 63 1.69 8.36 -3.92
N LEU A 64 0.55 8.87 -4.36
CA LEU A 64 -0.39 9.65 -3.55
C LEU A 64 -1.66 8.84 -3.35
N GLY A 65 -1.86 8.28 -2.16
CA GLY A 65 -2.95 7.36 -1.91
C GLY A 65 -2.95 6.77 -0.50
N GLY A 66 -3.50 5.56 -0.38
CA GLY A 66 -3.44 4.72 0.81
C GLY A 66 -2.51 3.52 0.64
N ASP A 67 -2.48 2.62 1.63
CA ASP A 67 -1.64 1.42 1.62
C ASP A 67 -1.90 0.53 0.38
N GLY A 68 -3.14 0.47 -0.11
CA GLY A 68 -3.48 -0.24 -1.35
C GLY A 68 -2.79 0.36 -2.57
N THR A 69 -2.75 1.69 -2.68
CA THR A 69 -2.05 2.38 -3.78
C THR A 69 -0.55 2.12 -3.73
N VAL A 70 0.06 2.16 -2.53
CA VAL A 70 1.47 1.79 -2.33
C VAL A 70 1.73 0.36 -2.80
N ASN A 71 0.86 -0.57 -2.40
CA ASN A 71 1.01 -1.98 -2.77
C ASN A 71 0.90 -2.20 -4.28
N GLU A 72 -0.08 -1.58 -4.95
CA GLU A 72 -0.22 -1.64 -6.40
C GLU A 72 1.02 -1.08 -7.11
N VAL A 73 1.50 0.12 -6.71
CA VAL A 73 2.69 0.73 -7.34
C VAL A 73 3.93 -0.16 -7.19
N ILE A 74 4.19 -0.67 -5.98
CA ILE A 74 5.36 -1.54 -5.73
C ILE A 74 5.30 -2.84 -6.55
N ASN A 75 4.10 -3.39 -6.77
CA ASN A 75 3.93 -4.59 -7.58
C ASN A 75 4.07 -4.31 -9.08
N GLY A 76 3.73 -3.12 -9.55
CA GLY A 76 3.87 -2.71 -10.94
C GLY A 76 5.31 -2.35 -11.35
N ILE A 77 6.17 -1.89 -10.44
CA ILE A 77 7.56 -1.56 -10.76
C ILE A 77 8.30 -2.78 -11.30
N LEU A 78 8.87 -2.70 -12.50
CA LEU A 78 9.55 -3.83 -13.12
C LEU A 78 10.92 -4.10 -12.47
N ASP A 79 11.72 -3.06 -12.25
CA ASP A 79 13.00 -3.15 -11.55
C ASP A 79 13.08 -2.15 -10.39
N CYS A 80 12.87 -2.66 -9.18
CA CYS A 80 12.91 -1.84 -7.97
C CYS A 80 14.29 -1.23 -7.67
N SER A 81 15.37 -1.75 -8.24
CA SER A 81 16.72 -1.22 -8.02
C SER A 81 16.94 0.12 -8.73
N LYS A 82 16.11 0.44 -9.72
CA LYS A 82 16.15 1.66 -10.53
C LYS A 82 15.11 2.71 -10.12
N VAL A 83 14.33 2.45 -9.06
CA VAL A 83 13.26 3.35 -8.67
C VAL A 83 13.50 3.94 -7.29
N VAL A 84 13.52 5.27 -7.23
CA VAL A 84 13.34 6.00 -5.96
C VAL A 84 11.85 6.18 -5.72
N PHE A 85 11.34 5.61 -4.64
CA PHE A 85 9.92 5.60 -4.32
C PHE A 85 9.58 6.63 -3.22
N GLY A 86 8.71 7.56 -3.54
CA GLY A 86 8.12 8.53 -2.61
C GLY A 86 6.67 8.19 -2.25
N TYR A 87 6.22 8.59 -1.07
CA TYR A 87 4.85 8.35 -0.64
C TYR A 87 4.21 9.56 0.03
N ILE A 88 3.04 9.95 -0.44
CA ILE A 88 2.20 11.00 0.14
C ILE A 88 0.90 10.37 0.66
N PRO A 89 0.73 10.30 1.99
CA PRO A 89 -0.35 9.54 2.60
C PRO A 89 -1.68 10.29 2.56
N THR A 90 -2.69 9.71 1.92
CA THR A 90 -4.07 10.19 1.90
C THR A 90 -5.09 9.14 2.34
N GLY A 91 -4.62 7.92 2.66
CA GLY A 91 -5.43 6.81 3.11
C GLY A 91 -5.94 6.92 4.55
N SER A 92 -6.65 5.89 5.01
CA SER A 92 -7.16 5.81 6.38
C SER A 92 -6.24 5.05 7.33
N GLY A 93 -5.53 4.02 6.86
CA GLY A 93 -4.62 3.18 7.64
C GLY A 93 -3.23 3.78 7.74
N ASN A 94 -2.62 3.97 6.59
CA ASN A 94 -1.28 4.49 6.41
C ASN A 94 -0.23 3.68 7.21
N ASP A 95 -0.31 2.35 7.13
CA ASP A 95 0.60 1.43 7.81
C ASP A 95 2.04 1.59 7.31
N PHE A 96 2.20 1.83 6.02
CA PHE A 96 3.49 2.15 5.41
C PHE A 96 4.12 3.41 6.04
N THR A 97 3.31 4.44 6.28
CA THR A 97 3.75 5.68 6.94
C THR A 97 4.27 5.41 8.34
N ARG A 98 3.54 4.60 9.13
CA ARG A 98 3.94 4.25 10.50
C ARG A 98 5.19 3.39 10.53
N ALA A 99 5.29 2.40 9.66
CA ALA A 99 6.45 1.50 9.59
C ALA A 99 7.74 2.26 9.25
N LEU A 100 7.66 3.21 8.34
CA LEU A 100 8.81 3.96 7.85
C LEU A 100 9.00 5.34 8.50
N LYS A 101 8.13 5.74 9.44
CA LYS A 101 8.14 7.04 10.10
C LYS A 101 8.07 8.22 9.11
N ILE A 102 7.33 8.03 8.02
CA ILE A 102 7.06 9.09 7.03
C ILE A 102 6.06 10.10 7.65
N PRO A 103 6.17 11.39 7.37
CA PRO A 103 5.17 12.36 7.82
C PRO A 103 3.77 12.01 7.33
N THR A 104 2.77 12.06 8.23
CA THR A 104 1.36 11.81 7.89
C THR A 104 0.67 13.01 7.24
N ASP A 105 1.25 14.19 7.41
CA ASP A 105 0.83 15.41 6.74
C ASP A 105 1.35 15.41 5.30
N PRO A 106 0.48 15.60 4.28
CA PRO A 106 0.88 15.52 2.87
C PRO A 106 1.93 16.55 2.45
N GLN A 107 1.88 17.78 2.98
CA GLN A 107 2.84 18.82 2.64
C GLN A 107 4.22 18.48 3.21
N LYS A 108 4.26 18.04 4.47
CA LYS A 108 5.52 17.61 5.10
C LYS A 108 6.09 16.37 4.44
N ALA A 109 5.23 15.44 3.97
CA ALA A 109 5.65 14.28 3.19
C ALA A 109 6.29 14.72 1.86
N TRP A 110 5.67 15.65 1.15
CA TRP A 110 6.22 16.23 -0.06
C TRP A 110 7.57 16.93 0.18
N GLU A 111 7.67 17.77 1.21
CA GLU A 111 8.93 18.42 1.56
C GLU A 111 10.04 17.43 1.87
N SER A 112 9.71 16.32 2.56
CA SER A 112 10.66 15.24 2.84
C SER A 112 11.16 14.57 1.57
N ILE A 113 10.25 14.30 0.61
CA ILE A 113 10.59 13.73 -0.70
C ILE A 113 11.48 14.70 -1.48
N ARG A 114 11.10 15.97 -1.57
CA ARG A 114 11.84 17.00 -2.31
C ARG A 114 13.27 17.18 -1.81
N ARG A 115 13.44 17.12 -0.49
CA ARG A 115 14.77 17.25 0.16
C ARG A 115 15.53 15.93 0.23
N ARG A 116 14.96 14.82 -0.20
CA ARG A 116 15.49 13.46 0.00
C ARG A 116 15.91 13.16 1.44
N ALA A 117 15.22 13.79 2.38
CA ALA A 117 15.59 13.82 3.80
C ALA A 117 15.59 12.45 4.48
N GLN A 118 14.88 11.49 3.92
CA GLN A 118 14.72 10.13 4.44
C GLN A 118 15.01 9.05 3.37
N GLU A 119 15.82 9.38 2.37
CA GLU A 119 16.19 8.40 1.35
C GLU A 119 17.01 7.27 1.99
N ARG A 120 16.52 6.04 1.81
CA ARG A 120 17.14 4.83 2.34
C ARG A 120 16.78 3.62 1.48
N LYS A 121 17.64 2.65 1.44
CA LYS A 121 17.32 1.34 0.86
C LYS A 121 16.38 0.57 1.79
N MET A 122 15.44 -0.12 1.20
CA MET A 122 14.47 -0.96 1.92
C MET A 122 14.28 -2.27 1.16
N ASP A 123 14.31 -3.37 1.89
CA ASP A 123 13.96 -4.66 1.34
C ASP A 123 12.44 -4.81 1.19
N LEU A 124 12.03 -5.48 0.13
CA LEU A 124 10.64 -5.87 -0.08
C LEU A 124 10.51 -7.37 0.18
N GLY A 125 9.47 -7.75 0.93
CA GLY A 125 9.10 -9.15 1.03
C GLY A 125 8.43 -9.62 -0.26
N VAL A 126 8.63 -10.89 -0.61
CA VAL A 126 7.97 -11.53 -1.75
C VAL A 126 7.19 -12.73 -1.27
N ILE A 127 5.94 -12.85 -1.72
CA ILE A 127 5.12 -14.04 -1.55
C ILE A 127 4.96 -14.71 -2.90
N GLU A 128 5.32 -15.97 -2.97
CA GLU A 128 5.05 -16.83 -4.12
C GLU A 128 3.85 -17.72 -3.83
N CYS A 129 2.87 -17.67 -4.72
CA CYS A 129 1.68 -18.50 -4.63
C CYS A 129 1.35 -19.07 -6.02
N GLY A 130 1.69 -20.35 -6.22
CA GLY A 130 1.68 -20.96 -7.55
C GLY A 130 2.65 -20.23 -8.49
N GLU A 131 2.16 -19.77 -9.62
CA GLU A 131 2.96 -19.03 -10.61
C GLU A 131 2.99 -17.50 -10.36
N LYS A 132 2.31 -17.04 -9.33
CA LYS A 132 2.20 -15.60 -9.04
C LYS A 132 3.14 -15.20 -7.92
N GLN A 133 3.81 -14.07 -8.13
CA GLN A 133 4.62 -13.38 -7.13
C GLN A 133 3.97 -12.08 -6.72
N TYR A 134 3.97 -11.78 -5.44
CA TYR A 134 3.45 -10.53 -4.87
C TYR A 134 4.49 -9.93 -3.94
N ARG A 135 4.81 -8.65 -4.15
CA ARG A 135 5.68 -7.89 -3.27
C ARG A 135 4.86 -7.24 -2.15
N PHE A 136 5.45 -7.15 -0.98
CA PHE A 136 4.88 -6.38 0.12
C PHE A 136 5.96 -5.59 0.87
N ALA A 137 5.60 -4.40 1.36
CA ALA A 137 6.54 -3.48 1.98
C ALA A 137 6.41 -3.39 3.51
N VAL A 138 5.31 -3.86 4.11
CA VAL A 138 5.05 -3.73 5.55
C VAL A 138 4.81 -5.08 6.20
N SER A 139 3.77 -5.76 5.78
CA SER A 139 3.40 -7.06 6.34
C SER A 139 2.53 -7.84 5.37
N ALA A 140 2.62 -9.15 5.46
CA ALA A 140 1.72 -10.08 4.79
C ALA A 140 1.07 -10.99 5.83
N GLY A 141 -0.15 -11.44 5.56
CA GLY A 141 -0.91 -12.29 6.47
C GLY A 141 -1.46 -13.52 5.78
N ILE A 142 -1.52 -14.64 6.50
CA ILE A 142 -2.09 -15.90 6.04
C ILE A 142 -3.15 -16.34 7.06
N GLY A 143 -4.23 -16.95 6.57
CA GLY A 143 -5.30 -17.48 7.42
C GLY A 143 -6.27 -16.39 7.87
N PHE A 144 -6.52 -16.30 9.17
CA PHE A 144 -7.52 -15.41 9.76
C PHE A 144 -7.35 -13.94 9.35
N ASP A 145 -6.14 -13.42 9.41
CA ASP A 145 -5.84 -12.02 9.06
C ASP A 145 -6.18 -11.73 7.59
N ALA A 146 -5.79 -12.63 6.69
CA ALA A 146 -6.13 -12.55 5.27
C ALA A 146 -7.64 -12.64 5.04
N ALA A 147 -8.34 -13.56 5.73
CA ALA A 147 -9.79 -13.73 5.63
C ALA A 147 -10.55 -12.50 6.11
N VAL A 148 -10.15 -11.91 7.24
CA VAL A 148 -10.73 -10.67 7.77
C VAL A 148 -10.53 -9.52 6.78
N CYS A 149 -9.32 -9.33 6.27
CA CYS A 149 -9.02 -8.30 5.28
C CYS A 149 -9.83 -8.47 4.00
N HIS A 150 -9.92 -9.70 3.48
CA HIS A 150 -10.72 -10.02 2.30
C HIS A 150 -12.21 -9.69 2.50
N GLN A 151 -12.79 -10.12 3.61
CA GLN A 151 -14.20 -9.89 3.89
C GLN A 151 -14.52 -8.41 4.13
N VAL A 152 -13.65 -7.68 4.85
CA VAL A 152 -13.78 -6.24 5.06
C VAL A 152 -13.72 -5.48 3.73
N ASN A 153 -12.82 -5.87 2.83
CA ASN A 153 -12.69 -5.21 1.53
C ASN A 153 -13.93 -5.43 0.62
N ARG A 154 -14.60 -6.58 0.73
CA ARG A 154 -15.86 -6.88 0.00
C ARG A 154 -17.09 -6.29 0.68
N SER A 155 -17.01 -5.89 1.94
CA SER A 155 -18.16 -5.41 2.71
C SER A 155 -18.64 -4.03 2.26
N LYS A 156 -19.90 -3.94 1.83
CA LYS A 156 -20.57 -2.66 1.56
C LYS A 156 -20.69 -1.79 2.83
N LEU A 157 -20.71 -2.42 4.02
CA LEU A 157 -20.73 -1.73 5.31
C LEU A 157 -19.49 -0.85 5.53
N LYS A 158 -18.31 -1.26 5.03
CA LYS A 158 -17.09 -0.45 5.12
C LYS A 158 -17.28 0.94 4.50
N LYS A 159 -17.96 1.00 3.35
CA LYS A 159 -18.22 2.29 2.67
C LYS A 159 -19.15 3.20 3.49
N ILE A 160 -20.14 2.63 4.17
CA ILE A 160 -21.11 3.36 4.98
C ILE A 160 -20.48 3.82 6.29
N LEU A 161 -19.82 2.92 7.03
CA LEU A 161 -19.22 3.21 8.32
C LEU A 161 -17.99 4.13 8.24
N ASN A 162 -17.26 4.10 7.13
CA ASN A 162 -16.18 5.06 6.88
C ASN A 162 -16.70 6.49 6.73
N LYS A 163 -17.90 6.69 6.18
CA LYS A 163 -18.53 8.02 6.08
C LYS A 163 -18.88 8.61 7.45
N VAL A 164 -19.12 7.75 8.44
CA VAL A 164 -19.53 8.16 9.81
C VAL A 164 -18.34 8.08 10.80
N GLY A 165 -17.12 7.84 10.33
CA GLY A 165 -15.94 7.74 11.19
C GLY A 165 -15.82 6.42 11.99
N LEU A 166 -16.74 5.48 11.82
CA LEU A 166 -16.82 4.21 12.54
C LEU A 166 -16.17 3.02 11.82
N GLY A 167 -15.27 3.27 10.87
CA GLY A 167 -14.61 2.24 10.08
C GLY A 167 -13.88 1.16 10.90
N LYS A 168 -13.37 1.51 12.09
CA LYS A 168 -12.73 0.55 13.02
C LYS A 168 -13.71 -0.50 13.54
N LEU A 169 -14.99 -0.14 13.73
CA LEU A 169 -16.03 -1.08 14.19
C LEU A 169 -16.37 -2.15 13.14
N THR A 170 -16.20 -1.83 11.85
CA THR A 170 -16.36 -2.82 10.78
C THR A 170 -15.33 -3.93 10.91
N TYR A 171 -14.06 -3.58 11.17
CA TYR A 171 -13.01 -4.58 11.37
C TYR A 171 -13.27 -5.46 12.57
N LEU A 172 -13.72 -4.86 13.70
CA LEU A 172 -14.04 -5.62 14.91
C LEU A 172 -15.21 -6.58 14.69
N GLY A 173 -16.29 -6.13 14.06
CA GLY A 173 -17.47 -6.97 13.77
C GLY A 173 -17.16 -8.11 12.81
N VAL A 174 -16.39 -7.84 11.75
CA VAL A 174 -15.94 -8.86 10.80
C VAL A 174 -14.97 -9.84 11.47
N ALA A 175 -14.03 -9.35 12.27
CA ALA A 175 -13.09 -10.20 12.99
C ALA A 175 -13.81 -11.15 13.95
N LEU A 176 -14.75 -10.66 14.74
CA LEU A 176 -15.57 -11.49 15.66
C LEU A 176 -16.39 -12.54 14.90
N ASN A 177 -17.02 -12.17 13.79
CA ASN A 177 -17.77 -13.13 12.97
C ASN A 177 -16.84 -14.19 12.33
N GLN A 178 -15.66 -13.79 11.92
CA GLN A 178 -14.67 -14.69 11.31
C GLN A 178 -14.07 -15.64 12.37
N MET A 179 -13.83 -15.15 13.59
CA MET A 179 -13.39 -16.00 14.72
C MET A 179 -14.32 -17.19 14.98
N ILE A 180 -15.62 -17.02 14.70
CA ILE A 180 -16.63 -18.09 14.93
C ILE A 180 -16.67 -19.05 13.72
N ARG A 181 -16.32 -18.61 12.53
CA ARG A 181 -16.54 -19.35 11.28
C ARG A 181 -15.28 -20.01 10.69
N GLU A 182 -14.11 -19.51 11.04
CA GLU A 182 -12.88 -20.03 10.44
C GLU A 182 -12.51 -21.40 11.05
N PRO A 183 -12.24 -22.39 10.20
CA PRO A 183 -11.72 -23.66 10.68
C PRO A 183 -10.32 -23.45 11.25
N ILE A 184 -10.10 -24.03 12.41
CA ILE A 184 -8.75 -24.13 12.98
C ILE A 184 -7.94 -25.04 12.10
N CYS A 185 -6.89 -24.53 11.48
CA CYS A 185 -6.01 -25.32 10.61
C CYS A 185 -4.66 -25.62 11.27
N THR A 186 -4.07 -26.70 10.85
CA THR A 186 -2.66 -26.98 11.15
C THR A 186 -1.82 -26.37 10.04
N SER A 187 -0.82 -25.56 10.40
CA SER A 187 0.13 -25.01 9.45
C SER A 187 1.55 -25.51 9.75
N GLU A 188 2.30 -25.68 8.70
CA GLU A 188 3.69 -26.05 8.74
C GLU A 188 4.52 -24.98 8.05
N ILE A 189 5.52 -24.46 8.74
CA ILE A 189 6.39 -23.40 8.23
C ILE A 189 7.80 -23.93 8.16
N LEU A 190 8.40 -23.82 6.99
CA LEU A 190 9.81 -24.08 6.77
C LEU A 190 10.56 -22.74 6.74
N ILE A 191 11.47 -22.51 7.65
CA ILE A 191 12.27 -21.29 7.76
C ILE A 191 13.66 -21.58 7.20
N ASP A 192 14.09 -20.80 6.22
CA ASP A 192 15.41 -20.89 5.53
C ASP A 192 15.71 -22.30 5.00
N GLY A 193 14.68 -23.05 4.62
CA GLY A 193 14.80 -24.41 4.14
C GLY A 193 15.32 -25.44 5.18
N LYS A 194 15.48 -25.02 6.44
CA LYS A 194 16.13 -25.86 7.47
C LYS A 194 15.29 -26.10 8.72
N GLN A 195 14.57 -25.10 9.18
CA GLN A 195 13.78 -25.20 10.41
C GLN A 195 12.32 -25.43 10.09
N LYS A 196 11.82 -26.61 10.41
CA LYS A 196 10.41 -26.97 10.25
C LYS A 196 9.67 -26.72 11.57
N LYS A 197 8.69 -25.79 11.55
CA LYS A 197 7.82 -25.55 12.70
C LYS A 197 6.40 -25.92 12.34
N ARG A 198 5.80 -26.84 13.10
CA ARG A 198 4.39 -27.22 12.99
C ARG A 198 3.59 -26.49 14.06
N PHE A 199 2.48 -25.92 13.64
CA PHE A 199 1.54 -25.20 14.51
C PHE A 199 0.18 -25.87 14.41
N GLU A 200 -0.21 -26.50 15.48
CA GLU A 200 -1.56 -27.03 15.65
C GLU A 200 -2.47 -25.89 16.10
N ARG A 201 -3.68 -25.79 15.55
CA ARG A 201 -4.64 -24.74 15.86
C ARG A 201 -4.14 -23.31 15.56
N THR A 202 -3.73 -23.07 14.33
CA THR A 202 -3.28 -21.74 13.92
C THR A 202 -4.49 -20.84 13.71
N PHE A 203 -4.62 -19.84 14.58
CA PHE A 203 -5.71 -18.85 14.53
C PHE A 203 -5.26 -17.53 13.92
N LEU A 204 -4.05 -17.12 14.19
CA LEU A 204 -3.47 -15.83 13.78
C LEU A 204 -1.96 -15.98 13.58
N ARG A 205 -1.46 -15.63 12.40
CA ARG A 205 -0.04 -15.34 12.26
C ARG A 205 0.22 -14.21 11.29
N ARG A 206 0.88 -13.21 11.81
CA ARG A 206 1.61 -12.21 11.07
C ARG A 206 2.99 -12.78 10.74
N LEU A 207 3.35 -12.76 9.48
CA LEU A 207 4.72 -12.97 9.01
C LEU A 207 5.42 -11.63 8.96
#